data_5900302ddb70fca661f6e34b3df35d05
#
_entry.id   5900302ddb70fca661f6e34b3df35d05
#
_cell.length_a   1.000
_cell.length_b   1.000
_cell.length_c   1.000
_cell.angle_alpha   90.00
_cell.angle_beta   90.00
_cell.angle_gamma   90.00
#
_symmetry.space_group_name_H-M   'P 1'
#
loop_
_entity.id
_entity.type
_entity.pdbx_description
1 polymer ?
#
loop_
_entity_poly.entity_id
_entity_poly.type
_entity_poly.pdbx_seq_one_letter_code
_entity_poly.pdbx_strand_id
1 'polypeptide(L)' 'MENVKVTLAKSLIGCKKNQIATAKSLGLSRPGDSIVAANDAVLAGKVKVISHLVKVETV' A
#
# COMPACT_ATOMS: atom_id res chain seq x y z
N MET A 1 1.79 -19.73 -1.35
CA MET A 1 1.28 -18.37 -1.48
C MET A 1 2.42 -17.39 -1.33
N GLU A 2 2.46 -16.42 -2.21
CA GLU A 2 3.57 -15.49 -2.21
C GLU A 2 3.28 -14.32 -1.28
N ASN A 3 4.33 -13.85 -0.63
CA ASN A 3 4.26 -12.61 0.12
C ASN A 3 4.70 -11.47 -0.77
N VAL A 4 4.13 -10.31 -0.54
CA VAL A 4 4.51 -9.10 -1.26
C VAL A 4 4.88 -8.02 -0.26
N LYS A 5 5.85 -7.22 -0.64
CA LYS A 5 6.27 -6.08 0.15
C LYS A 5 5.71 -4.83 -0.50
N VAL A 6 4.93 -4.10 0.27
CA VAL A 6 4.33 -2.84 -0.20
C VAL A 6 5.04 -1.71 0.51
N THR A 7 5.64 -0.83 -0.26
CA THR A 7 6.39 0.31 0.27
C THR A 7 5.70 1.59 -0.18
N LEU A 8 5.42 2.47 0.76
CA LEU A 8 4.83 3.78 0.44
C LEU A 8 5.93 4.69 -0.08
N ALA A 9 5.89 4.97 -1.38
CA ALA A 9 6.93 5.75 -2.04
C ALA A 9 6.63 7.26 -2.00
N LYS A 10 5.36 7.63 -1.90
CA LYS A 10 4.96 9.04 -1.92
C LYS A 10 4.14 9.38 -0.68
N SER A 11 4.15 10.68 -0.32
CA SER A 11 3.37 11.17 0.79
C SER A 11 1.87 11.06 0.52
N LEU A 12 1.10 10.86 1.58
CA LEU A 12 -0.36 10.85 1.50
C LEU A 12 -0.95 12.26 1.49
N ILE A 13 -0.12 13.28 1.69
CA ILE A 13 -0.59 14.67 1.68
C ILE A 13 -1.12 15.01 0.29
N GLY A 14 -2.33 15.52 0.23
CA GLY A 14 -2.98 15.85 -1.03
C GLY A 14 -3.72 14.69 -1.69
N CYS A 15 -3.67 13.50 -1.09
CA CYS A 15 -4.41 12.35 -1.60
C CYS A 15 -5.87 12.40 -1.16
N LYS A 16 -6.70 11.65 -1.90
CA LYS A 16 -8.12 11.53 -1.54
C LYS A 16 -8.27 10.76 -0.24
N LYS A 17 -9.36 11.03 0.47
CA LYS A 17 -9.61 10.39 1.77
C LYS A 17 -9.64 8.88 1.68
N ASN A 18 -10.25 8.33 0.63
CA ASN A 18 -10.31 6.88 0.47
C ASN A 18 -8.92 6.28 0.21
N GLN A 19 -8.05 7.00 -0.46
CA GLN A 19 -6.66 6.56 -0.66
C GLN A 19 -5.90 6.57 0.65
N ILE A 20 -6.08 7.61 1.45
CA ILE A 20 -5.44 7.70 2.76
C ILE A 20 -5.95 6.58 3.67
N ALA A 21 -7.25 6.34 3.69
CA ALA A 21 -7.84 5.28 4.50
C ALA A 21 -7.33 3.92 4.07
N THR A 22 -7.19 3.70 2.76
CA THR A 22 -6.67 2.45 2.22
C THR A 22 -5.24 2.22 2.66
N ALA A 23 -4.40 3.23 2.55
CA ALA A 23 -3.00 3.13 2.97
C ALA A 23 -2.89 2.86 4.47
N LYS A 24 -3.69 3.55 5.27
CA LYS A 24 -3.70 3.35 6.72
C LYS A 24 -4.15 1.94 7.09
N SER A 25 -5.11 1.39 6.36
CA SER A 25 -5.56 0.02 6.63
C SER A 25 -4.48 -1.00 6.32
N LEU A 26 -3.52 -0.65 5.48
CA LEU A 26 -2.36 -1.48 5.20
C LEU A 26 -1.21 -1.23 6.19
N GLY A 27 -1.34 -0.23 7.05
CA GLY A 27 -0.29 0.15 7.97
C GLY A 27 0.71 1.16 7.41
N LEU A 28 0.41 1.74 6.26
CA LEU A 28 1.28 2.72 5.62
C LEU A 28 0.77 4.12 5.94
N SER A 29 1.48 4.84 6.75
CA SER A 29 1.06 6.19 7.15
C SER A 29 2.08 7.26 6.77
N ARG A 30 3.30 6.89 6.44
CA ARG A 30 4.36 7.84 6.10
C ARG A 30 5.16 7.35 4.89
N PRO A 31 5.74 8.30 4.11
CA PRO A 31 6.65 7.90 3.03
C PRO A 31 7.81 7.07 3.58
N GLY A 32 8.16 6.03 2.88
CA GLY A 32 9.22 5.13 3.33
C GLY A 32 8.75 3.96 4.16
N ASP A 33 7.51 3.98 4.64
CA ASP A 33 6.96 2.83 5.36
C ASP A 33 6.76 1.66 4.40
N SER A 34 7.02 0.48 4.91
CA SER A 34 6.82 -0.74 4.13
C SER A 34 6.19 -1.80 4.99
N ILE A 35 5.45 -2.68 4.35
CA ILE A 35 4.86 -3.85 5.00
C ILE A 35 5.05 -5.07 4.13
N VAL A 36 5.04 -6.23 4.76
CA VAL A 36 5.01 -7.51 4.05
C VAL A 36 3.68 -8.18 4.40
N ALA A 37 2.96 -8.57 3.37
CA ALA A 37 1.65 -9.20 3.54
C ALA A 37 1.47 -10.30 2.52
N ALA A 38 0.57 -11.23 2.81
CA ALA A 38 0.24 -12.28 1.87
C ALA A 38 -0.48 -11.67 0.65
N ASN A 39 -0.13 -12.17 -0.52
CA ASN A 39 -0.75 -11.70 -1.75
C ASN A 39 -2.14 -12.33 -1.88
N ASP A 40 -3.17 -11.55 -1.61
CA ASP A 40 -4.55 -12.00 -1.74
C ASP A 40 -5.38 -10.94 -2.47
N ALA A 41 -6.64 -11.28 -2.74
CA ALA A 41 -7.53 -10.39 -3.50
C ALA A 41 -7.82 -9.09 -2.75
N VAL A 42 -7.90 -9.15 -1.43
CA VAL A 42 -8.17 -7.96 -0.61
C VAL A 42 -6.98 -7.01 -0.68
N LEU A 43 -5.77 -7.54 -0.51
CA LEU A 43 -4.56 -6.73 -0.60
C LEU A 43 -4.41 -6.15 -2.00
N ALA A 44 -4.62 -6.97 -3.02
CA ALA A 44 -4.51 -6.51 -4.41
C ALA A 44 -5.49 -5.37 -4.70
N GLY A 45 -6.71 -5.46 -4.20
CA GLY A 45 -7.69 -4.39 -4.35
C GLY A 45 -7.26 -3.10 -3.67
N LYS A 46 -6.73 -3.20 -2.47
CA LYS A 46 -6.22 -2.02 -1.75
C LYS A 46 -5.03 -1.39 -2.45
N VAL A 47 -4.09 -2.21 -2.86
CA VAL A 47 -2.89 -1.72 -3.56
C VAL A 47 -3.27 -1.06 -4.88
N LYS A 48 -4.26 -1.59 -5.58
CA LYS A 48 -4.71 -1.01 -6.84
C LYS A 48 -5.20 0.43 -6.67
N VAL A 49 -5.86 0.73 -5.57
CA VAL A 49 -6.35 2.07 -5.28
C VAL A 49 -5.20 3.07 -5.12
N ILE A 50 -4.09 2.62 -4.54
CA ILE A 50 -2.95 3.48 -4.23
C ILE A 50 -1.69 3.09 -5.01
N SER A 51 -1.85 2.37 -6.11
CA SER A 51 -0.69 1.85 -6.85
C SER A 51 0.26 2.94 -7.33
N HIS A 52 -0.24 4.14 -7.58
CA HIS A 52 0.59 5.26 -7.97
C HIS A 52 1.38 5.87 -6.79
N LEU A 53 1.07 5.46 -5.58
CA LEU A 53 1.72 5.97 -4.37
C LEU A 53 2.68 4.95 -3.76
N VAL A 54 2.55 3.69 -4.11
CA VAL A 54 3.32 2.62 -3.48
C VAL A 54 4.05 1.80 -4.52
N LYS A 55 5.07 1.08 -4.05
CA LYS A 55 5.74 0.05 -4.83
C LYS A 55 5.42 -1.30 -4.22
N VAL A 56 5.14 -2.26 -5.08
CA VAL A 56 4.87 -3.63 -4.65
C VAL A 56 5.96 -4.53 -5.21
N GLU A 57 6.55 -5.31 -4.33
CA GLU A 57 7.59 -6.25 -4.70
C GLU A 57 7.26 -7.62 -4.16
N THR A 58 7.56 -8.65 -4.94
CA THR A 58 7.45 -10.03 -4.46
C THR A 58 8.64 -10.35 -3.56
N VAL A 59 8.36 -10.93 -2.41
CA VAL A 59 9.41 -11.25 -1.43
C VAL A 59 9.62 -12.75 -1.38
#